data_48bb416202a41930316afff628aea5c3
#
_entry.id   48bb416202a41930316afff628aea5c3
#
_cell.length_a   1.000
_cell.length_b   1.000
_cell.length_c   1.000
_cell.angle_alpha   90.00
_cell.angle_beta   90.00
_cell.angle_gamma   90.00
#
_symmetry.space_group_name_H-M   'P 1'
#
loop_
_entity.id
_entity.type
_entity.pdbx_description
1 polymer ?
#
loop_
_entity_poly.entity_id
_entity_poly.type
_entity_poly.pdbx_seq_one_letter_code
_entity_poly.pdbx_strand_id
1 'polypeptide(L)'
;MSSFAQTSLMATLNHEGTISTFYGVNALRQAHAAAVSGDVITLSSGTFLSTDITKAVTIRGAGMDVSKAYDIVSEPTVLGGNFNIKIPAEDTGRLTLEGIFHNGNIWFSEGQVKNALFLKSRFKDISQSGSCKVQDLTVLNCRISESINVEDGNSAQFLNSVVKTFYYGNMSFSHCVILDSDRVSNGGNEYKNCIIIDERGSVCFSSSSSAYNNLFISNNTNLLQYVPNNTNLRVPTSDERFAYLKGYNDSKDYKLTDQNRDVLKATDGGEIGIYGGSLPYSAIPTNPQITKFNVASKTTADGKLSVDIEVKSGE
;
A
#
# COMPACT_ATOMS: atom_id res chain seq x y z
N MET A 1 -13.09 -26.92 30.10
CA MET A 1 -13.65 -25.87 29.25
C MET A 1 -12.49 -25.02 28.79
N SER A 2 -12.14 -25.10 27.53
CA SER A 2 -11.12 -24.20 26.96
C SER A 2 -11.77 -22.86 26.73
N SER A 3 -11.47 -21.87 27.57
CA SER A 3 -11.81 -20.47 27.31
C SER A 3 -10.92 -20.01 26.15
N PHE A 4 -11.47 -19.96 24.96
CA PHE A 4 -10.84 -19.19 23.89
C PHE A 4 -10.93 -17.73 24.29
N ALA A 5 -9.80 -17.12 24.60
CA ALA A 5 -9.72 -15.68 24.72
C ALA A 5 -10.13 -15.11 23.34
N GLN A 6 -11.36 -14.61 23.27
CA GLN A 6 -11.83 -13.90 22.09
C GLN A 6 -10.97 -12.64 22.00
N THR A 7 -10.11 -12.56 20.97
CA THR A 7 -9.33 -11.36 20.68
C THR A 7 -10.33 -10.24 20.40
N SER A 8 -10.53 -9.36 21.36
CA SER A 8 -11.42 -8.23 21.20
C SER A 8 -10.84 -7.28 20.17
N LEU A 9 -11.56 -7.03 19.08
CA LEU A 9 -11.21 -5.96 18.15
C LEU A 9 -11.11 -4.67 18.96
N MET A 10 -9.99 -3.98 18.80
CA MET A 10 -9.66 -2.79 19.58
C MET A 10 -9.12 -1.69 18.68
N ALA A 11 -9.62 -0.47 18.88
CA ALA A 11 -9.03 0.74 18.36
C ALA A 11 -8.59 1.63 19.53
N THR A 12 -7.40 2.19 19.46
CA THR A 12 -6.95 3.24 20.37
C THR A 12 -6.87 4.56 19.61
N LEU A 13 -7.33 5.63 20.22
CA LEU A 13 -7.19 6.99 19.75
C LEU A 13 -6.18 7.70 20.64
N ASN A 14 -5.12 8.21 20.04
CA ASN A 14 -4.17 9.11 20.71
C ASN A 14 -4.45 10.53 20.27
N HIS A 15 -4.93 11.35 21.20
CA HIS A 15 -5.12 12.77 21.08
C HIS A 15 -4.16 13.48 22.03
N GLU A 16 -3.11 14.12 21.48
CA GLU A 16 -2.10 14.87 22.27
C GLU A 16 -1.53 14.08 23.46
N GLY A 17 -1.30 12.77 23.29
CA GLY A 17 -0.77 11.89 24.34
C GLY A 17 -1.86 11.28 25.25
N THR A 18 -3.10 11.69 25.14
CA THR A 18 -4.22 11.06 25.86
C THR A 18 -4.76 9.90 25.03
N ILE A 19 -4.83 8.72 25.64
CA ILE A 19 -5.27 7.48 24.97
C ILE A 19 -6.71 7.16 25.38
N SER A 20 -7.58 7.05 24.37
CA SER A 20 -8.93 6.49 24.49
C SER A 20 -9.02 5.15 23.77
N THR A 21 -9.80 4.21 24.31
CA THR A 21 -9.91 2.84 23.76
C THR A 21 -11.36 2.52 23.42
N PHE A 22 -11.56 1.92 22.25
CA PHE A 22 -12.83 1.49 21.70
C PHE A 22 -12.78 0.02 21.33
N TYR A 23 -13.89 -0.71 21.46
CA TYR A 23 -13.95 -2.15 21.27
C TYR A 23 -15.02 -2.58 20.27
N GLY A 24 -14.77 -3.73 19.61
CA GLY A 24 -15.70 -4.38 18.70
C GLY A 24 -15.55 -3.91 17.24
N VAL A 25 -16.40 -4.45 16.38
CA VAL A 25 -16.34 -4.23 14.92
C VAL A 25 -16.50 -2.77 14.48
N ASN A 26 -17.14 -1.94 15.32
CA ASN A 26 -17.35 -0.50 15.11
C ASN A 26 -16.28 0.37 15.78
N ALA A 27 -15.23 -0.21 16.37
CA ALA A 27 -14.24 0.55 17.13
C ALA A 27 -13.55 1.64 16.30
N LEU A 28 -13.25 1.36 15.00
CA LEU A 28 -12.71 2.37 14.09
C LEU A 28 -13.67 3.56 13.93
N ARG A 29 -14.96 3.31 13.72
CA ARG A 29 -15.98 4.36 13.56
C ARG A 29 -16.08 5.23 14.82
N GLN A 30 -16.06 4.61 16.00
CA GLN A 30 -16.14 5.32 17.28
C GLN A 30 -14.87 6.16 17.52
N ALA A 31 -13.70 5.60 17.27
CA ALA A 31 -12.42 6.31 17.39
C ALA A 31 -12.36 7.50 16.40
N HIS A 32 -12.74 7.29 15.13
CA HIS A 32 -12.77 8.36 14.13
C HIS A 32 -13.79 9.47 14.48
N ALA A 33 -14.96 9.11 15.03
CA ALA A 33 -15.94 10.10 15.48
C ALA A 33 -15.39 10.99 16.60
N ALA A 34 -14.64 10.42 17.54
CA ALA A 34 -14.01 11.13 18.66
C ALA A 34 -12.74 11.90 18.28
N ALA A 35 -12.06 11.53 17.20
CA ALA A 35 -10.81 12.13 16.76
C ALA A 35 -10.97 13.56 16.25
N VAL A 36 -9.88 14.29 16.24
CA VAL A 36 -9.70 15.54 15.49
C VAL A 36 -8.56 15.37 14.46
N SER A 37 -8.43 16.33 13.53
CA SER A 37 -7.33 16.29 12.56
C SER A 37 -5.96 16.26 13.25
N GLY A 38 -5.07 15.41 12.78
CA GLY A 38 -3.75 15.17 13.37
C GLY A 38 -3.67 14.00 14.35
N ASP A 39 -4.81 13.50 14.84
CA ASP A 39 -4.83 12.37 15.77
C ASP A 39 -4.37 11.07 15.14
N VAL A 40 -4.00 10.12 15.99
CA VAL A 40 -3.57 8.78 15.61
C VAL A 40 -4.55 7.72 16.13
N ILE A 41 -5.12 6.94 15.22
CA ILE A 41 -5.95 5.78 15.52
C ILE A 41 -5.14 4.53 15.23
N THR A 42 -4.93 3.67 16.23
CA THR A 42 -4.25 2.38 16.05
C THR A 42 -5.26 1.24 16.22
N LEU A 43 -5.27 0.31 15.27
CA LEU A 43 -6.17 -0.83 15.21
C LEU A 43 -5.43 -2.12 15.53
N SER A 44 -6.03 -2.99 16.32
CA SER A 44 -5.58 -4.36 16.48
C SER A 44 -5.71 -5.14 15.16
N SER A 45 -5.13 -6.34 15.11
CA SER A 45 -5.46 -7.31 14.07
C SER A 45 -6.95 -7.69 14.10
N GLY A 46 -7.48 -8.14 12.93
CA GLY A 46 -8.85 -8.57 12.75
C GLY A 46 -9.66 -7.65 11.83
N THR A 47 -10.96 -7.93 11.68
CA THR A 47 -11.82 -7.26 10.70
C THR A 47 -12.72 -6.21 11.35
N PHE A 48 -12.53 -4.96 10.98
CA PHE A 48 -13.34 -3.81 11.37
C PHE A 48 -14.31 -3.42 10.25
N LEU A 49 -15.45 -2.85 10.61
CA LEU A 49 -16.30 -2.15 9.64
C LEU A 49 -15.65 -0.83 9.24
N SER A 50 -15.60 -0.59 7.94
CA SER A 50 -15.13 0.70 7.39
C SER A 50 -16.03 1.85 7.83
N THR A 51 -15.50 3.05 7.79
CA THR A 51 -16.22 4.29 8.03
C THR A 51 -15.71 5.37 7.08
N ASP A 52 -16.56 6.31 6.68
CA ASP A 52 -16.11 7.47 5.92
C ASP A 52 -15.06 8.25 6.72
N ILE A 53 -14.01 8.66 6.03
CA ILE A 53 -12.91 9.44 6.61
C ILE A 53 -13.16 10.92 6.31
N THR A 54 -13.49 11.65 7.35
CA THR A 54 -13.89 13.07 7.27
C THR A 54 -12.89 14.02 7.93
N LYS A 55 -11.76 13.50 8.42
CA LYS A 55 -10.71 14.25 9.10
C LYS A 55 -9.35 13.70 8.67
N ALA A 56 -8.35 14.56 8.58
CA ALA A 56 -6.98 14.17 8.27
C ALA A 56 -6.30 13.54 9.49
N VAL A 57 -6.53 12.26 9.70
CA VAL A 57 -5.98 11.46 10.81
C VAL A 57 -4.97 10.43 10.30
N THR A 58 -4.16 9.88 11.20
CA THR A 58 -3.35 8.69 10.93
C THR A 58 -4.12 7.45 11.42
N ILE A 59 -4.39 6.49 10.52
CA ILE A 59 -4.96 5.19 10.86
C ILE A 59 -3.89 4.13 10.63
N ARG A 60 -3.50 3.42 11.69
CA ARG A 60 -2.48 2.36 11.66
C ARG A 60 -3.10 1.03 12.02
N GLY A 61 -2.89 0.03 11.17
CA GLY A 61 -3.24 -1.35 11.41
C GLY A 61 -2.05 -2.20 11.85
N ALA A 62 -2.32 -3.48 12.14
CA ALA A 62 -1.31 -4.47 12.52
C ALA A 62 -0.51 -5.01 11.32
N GLY A 63 -0.92 -4.72 10.10
CA GLY A 63 -0.30 -5.16 8.85
C GLY A 63 -1.34 -5.48 7.78
N MET A 64 -0.92 -5.55 6.53
CA MET A 64 -1.79 -5.84 5.39
C MET A 64 -1.87 -7.33 5.04
N ASP A 65 -0.95 -8.13 5.56
CA ASP A 65 -0.83 -9.57 5.30
C ASP A 65 -0.61 -10.32 6.62
N VAL A 66 -0.86 -11.63 6.59
CA VAL A 66 -0.46 -12.51 7.70
C VAL A 66 1.05 -12.47 7.83
N SER A 67 1.55 -11.99 8.94
CA SER A 67 2.98 -11.97 9.23
C SER A 67 3.39 -13.26 9.90
N LYS A 68 4.38 -13.93 9.29
CA LYS A 68 5.10 -15.09 9.87
C LYS A 68 6.58 -14.75 10.10
N ALA A 69 6.91 -13.47 10.10
CA ALA A 69 8.30 -13.02 10.21
C ALA A 69 8.92 -13.28 11.59
N TYR A 70 8.07 -13.62 12.57
CA TYR A 70 8.43 -13.92 13.95
C TYR A 70 7.72 -15.19 14.38
N ASP A 71 8.09 -15.78 15.51
CA ASP A 71 7.44 -16.96 16.09
C ASP A 71 5.95 -16.73 16.43
N ILE A 72 5.49 -15.51 16.28
CA ILE A 72 4.10 -15.09 16.49
C ILE A 72 3.45 -14.85 15.13
N VAL A 73 2.36 -15.57 14.87
CA VAL A 73 1.49 -15.31 13.71
C VAL A 73 0.63 -14.11 14.06
N SER A 74 0.81 -13.03 13.28
CA SER A 74 -0.05 -11.84 13.36
C SER A 74 -0.98 -11.81 12.16
N GLU A 75 -2.29 -11.76 12.42
CA GLU A 75 -3.31 -11.57 11.40
C GLU A 75 -3.33 -10.09 10.93
N PRO A 76 -3.75 -9.82 9.69
CA PRO A 76 -3.84 -8.45 9.21
C PRO A 76 -4.94 -7.65 9.91
N THR A 77 -4.85 -6.33 9.82
CA THR A 77 -5.99 -5.45 10.06
C THR A 77 -6.78 -5.30 8.78
N VAL A 78 -8.01 -5.78 8.77
CA VAL A 78 -8.91 -5.74 7.61
C VAL A 78 -9.98 -4.67 7.82
N LEU A 79 -10.15 -3.78 6.83
CA LEU A 79 -11.29 -2.88 6.76
C LEU A 79 -12.30 -3.45 5.75
N GLY A 80 -13.46 -3.86 6.25
CA GLY A 80 -14.53 -4.46 5.46
C GLY A 80 -15.57 -3.44 5.02
N GLY A 81 -16.02 -3.56 3.76
CA GLY A 81 -16.99 -2.65 3.15
C GLY A 81 -16.34 -1.44 2.48
N ASN A 82 -17.14 -0.67 1.78
CA ASN A 82 -16.70 0.53 1.07
C ASN A 82 -16.68 1.74 2.01
N PHE A 83 -15.86 2.75 1.70
CA PHE A 83 -15.90 4.04 2.39
C PHE A 83 -15.48 5.19 1.49
N ASN A 84 -15.82 6.40 1.91
CA ASN A 84 -15.43 7.63 1.26
C ASN A 84 -14.37 8.37 2.07
N ILE A 85 -13.53 9.10 1.36
CA ILE A 85 -12.64 10.11 1.93
C ILE A 85 -13.23 11.46 1.55
N LYS A 86 -13.67 12.22 2.57
CA LYS A 86 -14.39 13.49 2.49
C LYS A 86 -13.78 14.52 3.44
N ILE A 87 -12.51 14.83 3.23
CA ILE A 87 -11.79 15.76 4.09
C ILE A 87 -12.10 17.18 3.62
N PRO A 88 -12.63 18.06 4.50
CA PRO A 88 -12.89 19.44 4.16
C PRO A 88 -11.62 20.17 3.68
N ALA A 89 -11.76 21.11 2.76
CA ALA A 89 -10.62 21.80 2.16
C ALA A 89 -9.82 22.65 3.17
N GLU A 90 -10.46 23.07 4.25
CA GLU A 90 -9.86 23.80 5.39
C GLU A 90 -9.05 22.89 6.33
N ASP A 91 -9.26 21.57 6.29
CA ASP A 91 -8.43 20.61 7.03
C ASP A 91 -7.10 20.43 6.30
N THR A 92 -6.06 21.06 6.80
CA THR A 92 -4.70 21.03 6.23
C THR A 92 -3.85 19.88 6.79
N GLY A 93 -4.41 19.02 7.61
CA GLY A 93 -3.74 17.86 8.17
C GLY A 93 -3.36 16.83 7.09
N ARG A 94 -2.57 15.86 7.48
CA ARG A 94 -2.16 14.75 6.61
C ARG A 94 -2.96 13.49 6.92
N LEU A 95 -3.70 12.99 5.94
CA LEU A 95 -4.26 11.65 6.02
C LEU A 95 -3.15 10.61 5.85
N THR A 96 -3.05 9.66 6.80
CA THR A 96 -2.17 8.49 6.65
C THR A 96 -2.98 7.21 6.86
N LEU A 97 -2.89 6.28 5.92
CA LEU A 97 -3.39 4.91 6.05
C LEU A 97 -2.20 3.95 6.01
N GLU A 98 -1.96 3.23 7.08
CA GLU A 98 -0.78 2.38 7.23
C GLU A 98 -1.13 0.98 7.75
N GLY A 99 -0.50 -0.05 7.16
CA GLY A 99 -0.59 -1.42 7.66
C GLY A 99 -2.00 -2.02 7.61
N ILE A 100 -2.77 -1.72 6.57
CA ILE A 100 -4.18 -2.07 6.44
C ILE A 100 -4.38 -2.92 5.19
N PHE A 101 -5.23 -3.93 5.29
CA PHE A 101 -5.87 -4.57 4.15
C PHE A 101 -7.30 -4.06 4.00
N HIS A 102 -7.60 -3.42 2.88
CA HIS A 102 -8.94 -3.00 2.53
C HIS A 102 -9.42 -3.72 1.26
N ASN A 103 -10.51 -4.48 1.37
CA ASN A 103 -11.02 -5.32 0.29
C ASN A 103 -12.26 -4.75 -0.42
N GLY A 104 -12.61 -3.50 -0.14
CA GLY A 104 -13.70 -2.75 -0.77
C GLY A 104 -13.21 -1.64 -1.69
N ASN A 105 -14.11 -0.72 -2.03
CA ASN A 105 -13.78 0.47 -2.80
C ASN A 105 -13.57 1.66 -1.86
N ILE A 106 -12.54 2.47 -2.14
CA ILE A 106 -12.27 3.75 -1.52
C ILE A 106 -12.59 4.83 -2.55
N TRP A 107 -13.40 5.80 -2.17
CA TRP A 107 -13.69 6.94 -3.03
C TRP A 107 -13.20 8.24 -2.41
N PHE A 108 -12.38 8.98 -3.15
CA PHE A 108 -12.18 10.41 -2.90
C PHE A 108 -13.40 11.13 -3.48
N SER A 109 -14.37 11.51 -2.64
CA SER A 109 -15.67 11.97 -3.14
C SER A 109 -15.93 13.45 -2.95
N GLU A 110 -15.41 14.07 -1.90
CA GLU A 110 -15.65 15.48 -1.57
C GLU A 110 -14.40 16.13 -0.95
N GLY A 111 -14.33 17.46 -0.99
CA GLY A 111 -13.31 18.23 -0.32
C GLY A 111 -11.96 18.20 -1.01
N GLN A 112 -10.90 18.16 -0.22
CA GLN A 112 -9.53 18.15 -0.72
C GLN A 112 -8.64 17.25 0.13
N VAL A 113 -7.90 16.39 -0.52
CA VAL A 113 -6.88 15.54 0.13
C VAL A 113 -5.51 16.01 -0.33
N LYS A 114 -4.69 16.52 0.60
CA LYS A 114 -3.33 16.98 0.35
C LYS A 114 -2.31 16.14 1.08
N ASN A 115 -1.18 15.88 0.41
CA ASN A 115 -0.04 15.18 1.02
C ASN A 115 -0.41 13.85 1.71
N ALA A 116 -1.49 13.17 1.27
CA ALA A 116 -1.89 11.92 1.88
C ALA A 116 -0.82 10.84 1.69
N LEU A 117 -0.69 9.95 2.67
CA LEU A 117 0.22 8.83 2.64
C LEU A 117 -0.54 7.51 2.81
N PHE A 118 -0.45 6.65 1.82
CA PHE A 118 -0.82 5.25 1.92
C PHE A 118 0.46 4.43 2.01
N LEU A 119 0.63 3.74 3.13
CA LEU A 119 1.90 3.12 3.49
C LEU A 119 1.69 1.65 3.86
N LYS A 120 2.50 0.76 3.28
CA LYS A 120 2.56 -0.66 3.67
C LYS A 120 1.17 -1.29 3.80
N SER A 121 0.29 -0.98 2.83
CA SER A 121 -1.12 -1.35 2.84
C SER A 121 -1.53 -2.04 1.54
N ARG A 122 -2.59 -2.83 1.62
CA ARG A 122 -3.20 -3.46 0.46
C ARG A 122 -4.60 -2.92 0.24
N PHE A 123 -4.86 -2.43 -0.96
CA PHE A 123 -6.14 -1.87 -1.37
C PHE A 123 -6.66 -2.62 -2.59
N LYS A 124 -7.98 -2.81 -2.64
CA LYS A 124 -8.61 -3.37 -3.82
C LYS A 124 -8.76 -2.32 -4.90
N ASP A 125 -9.53 -1.30 -4.63
CA ASP A 125 -9.84 -0.23 -5.60
C ASP A 125 -9.80 1.13 -4.90
N ILE A 126 -9.20 2.10 -5.58
CA ILE A 126 -9.15 3.50 -5.14
C ILE A 126 -9.60 4.35 -6.31
N SER A 127 -10.69 5.09 -6.15
CA SER A 127 -11.25 5.90 -7.22
C SER A 127 -11.58 7.30 -6.74
N GLN A 128 -11.29 8.26 -7.59
CA GLN A 128 -11.82 9.60 -7.42
C GLN A 128 -13.21 9.68 -8.01
N SER A 129 -14.12 10.31 -7.30
CA SER A 129 -15.45 10.62 -7.79
C SER A 129 -15.87 12.03 -7.33
N GLY A 130 -16.67 12.68 -8.15
CA GLY A 130 -17.17 14.00 -7.80
C GLY A 130 -16.10 15.11 -7.86
N SER A 131 -16.19 16.06 -6.94
CA SER A 131 -15.39 17.29 -6.95
C SER A 131 -14.15 17.24 -6.03
N CYS A 132 -13.80 16.09 -5.49
CA CYS A 132 -12.64 15.99 -4.61
C CYS A 132 -11.35 16.30 -5.37
N LYS A 133 -10.48 17.10 -4.76
CA LYS A 133 -9.13 17.34 -5.27
C LYS A 133 -8.14 16.47 -4.51
N VAL A 134 -7.31 15.73 -5.27
CA VAL A 134 -6.24 14.90 -4.72
C VAL A 134 -4.90 15.48 -5.15
N GLN A 135 -4.12 15.97 -4.21
CA GLN A 135 -2.83 16.59 -4.46
C GLN A 135 -1.75 15.90 -3.62
N ASP A 136 -0.68 15.49 -4.30
CA ASP A 136 0.51 14.89 -3.66
C ASP A 136 0.19 13.65 -2.82
N LEU A 137 -0.72 12.78 -3.31
CA LEU A 137 -0.93 11.45 -2.73
C LEU A 137 0.34 10.62 -2.93
N THR A 138 0.91 10.13 -1.84
CA THR A 138 2.02 9.17 -1.87
C THR A 138 1.52 7.77 -1.52
N VAL A 139 1.81 6.81 -2.40
CA VAL A 139 1.52 5.38 -2.22
C VAL A 139 2.86 4.65 -2.13
N LEU A 140 3.24 4.23 -0.93
CA LEU A 140 4.55 3.66 -0.64
C LEU A 140 4.42 2.25 -0.08
N ASN A 141 5.15 1.30 -0.67
CA ASN A 141 5.17 -0.10 -0.25
C ASN A 141 3.75 -0.73 -0.18
N CYS A 142 2.88 -0.33 -1.11
CA CYS A 142 1.50 -0.79 -1.16
C CYS A 142 1.26 -1.80 -2.28
N ARG A 143 0.12 -2.49 -2.19
CA ARG A 143 -0.42 -3.34 -3.26
C ARG A 143 -1.82 -2.87 -3.64
N ILE A 144 -2.03 -2.59 -4.93
CA ILE A 144 -3.35 -2.25 -5.50
C ILE A 144 -3.79 -3.44 -6.35
N SER A 145 -4.80 -4.20 -5.89
CA SER A 145 -5.18 -5.48 -6.50
C SER A 145 -6.16 -5.38 -7.66
N GLU A 146 -6.87 -4.26 -7.80
CA GLU A 146 -7.74 -3.97 -8.93
C GLU A 146 -7.29 -2.69 -9.64
N SER A 147 -7.73 -1.53 -9.19
CA SER A 147 -7.41 -0.29 -9.88
C SER A 147 -7.17 0.91 -8.96
N ILE A 148 -6.44 1.88 -9.49
CA ILE A 148 -6.44 3.24 -8.97
C ILE A 148 -6.79 4.22 -10.08
N ASN A 149 -7.73 5.10 -9.77
CA ASN A 149 -8.20 6.16 -10.67
C ASN A 149 -8.09 7.51 -9.95
N VAL A 150 -7.20 8.35 -10.46
CA VAL A 150 -7.04 9.74 -10.00
C VAL A 150 -7.20 10.64 -11.21
N GLU A 151 -8.30 11.41 -11.27
CA GLU A 151 -8.68 12.21 -12.44
C GLU A 151 -7.63 13.28 -12.81
N ASP A 152 -7.74 13.80 -14.03
CA ASP A 152 -6.86 14.84 -14.54
C ASP A 152 -6.82 16.09 -13.65
N GLY A 153 -5.65 16.68 -13.52
CA GLY A 153 -5.41 17.83 -12.64
C GLY A 153 -5.09 17.48 -11.19
N ASN A 154 -5.09 16.20 -10.86
CA ASN A 154 -4.65 15.68 -9.56
C ASN A 154 -3.29 14.99 -9.69
N SER A 155 -2.61 14.74 -8.57
CA SER A 155 -1.28 14.14 -8.57
C SER A 155 -1.17 12.99 -7.57
N ALA A 156 -0.50 11.91 -8.00
CA ALA A 156 -0.18 10.78 -7.15
C ALA A 156 1.22 10.24 -7.48
N GLN A 157 1.94 9.84 -6.45
CA GLN A 157 3.28 9.26 -6.54
C GLN A 157 3.27 7.85 -5.97
N PHE A 158 3.77 6.90 -6.74
CA PHE A 158 3.89 5.50 -6.37
C PHE A 158 5.36 5.13 -6.20
N LEU A 159 5.70 4.63 -5.03
CA LEU A 159 7.05 4.22 -4.68
C LEU A 159 7.04 2.77 -4.22
N ASN A 160 7.91 1.95 -4.78
CA ASN A 160 8.12 0.55 -4.36
C ASN A 160 6.81 -0.22 -4.14
N SER A 161 5.85 -0.04 -5.05
CA SER A 161 4.49 -0.56 -4.94
C SER A 161 4.13 -1.47 -6.11
N VAL A 162 3.18 -2.39 -5.87
CA VAL A 162 2.59 -3.23 -6.91
C VAL A 162 1.23 -2.65 -7.29
N VAL A 163 1.05 -2.29 -8.55
CA VAL A 163 -0.18 -1.71 -9.06
C VAL A 163 -0.69 -2.56 -10.22
N LYS A 164 -1.91 -3.13 -10.07
CA LYS A 164 -2.48 -3.93 -11.15
C LYS A 164 -2.91 -3.05 -12.31
N THR A 165 -3.78 -2.08 -12.07
CA THR A 165 -4.29 -1.19 -13.12
C THR A 165 -4.39 0.24 -12.58
N PHE A 166 -4.19 1.23 -13.45
CA PHE A 166 -4.44 2.63 -13.12
C PHE A 166 -5.09 3.33 -14.31
N TYR A 167 -5.85 4.39 -14.01
CA TYR A 167 -6.55 5.20 -15.00
C TYR A 167 -6.32 6.67 -14.72
N TYR A 168 -6.11 7.46 -15.78
CA TYR A 168 -6.00 8.93 -15.77
C TYR A 168 -4.87 9.51 -14.89
N GLY A 169 -4.84 10.82 -14.82
CA GLY A 169 -4.03 11.61 -13.90
C GLY A 169 -2.58 11.84 -14.31
N ASN A 170 -1.92 12.71 -13.55
CA ASN A 170 -0.47 12.90 -13.57
C ASN A 170 0.14 12.05 -12.46
N MET A 171 0.56 10.84 -12.80
CA MET A 171 1.11 9.89 -11.85
C MET A 171 2.60 9.69 -12.08
N SER A 172 3.37 9.58 -11.01
CA SER A 172 4.75 9.16 -11.07
C SER A 172 4.93 7.80 -10.42
N PHE A 173 5.68 6.91 -11.07
CA PHE A 173 5.98 5.58 -10.60
C PHE A 173 7.49 5.40 -10.52
N SER A 174 7.99 5.06 -9.34
CA SER A 174 9.40 4.77 -9.14
C SER A 174 9.58 3.46 -8.41
N HIS A 175 10.43 2.59 -8.96
CA HIS A 175 10.66 1.25 -8.43
C HIS A 175 9.36 0.44 -8.20
N CYS A 176 8.40 0.55 -9.12
CA CYS A 176 7.12 -0.15 -9.04
C CYS A 176 7.10 -1.40 -9.92
N VAL A 177 6.16 -2.31 -9.61
CA VAL A 177 5.71 -3.35 -10.53
C VAL A 177 4.29 -2.99 -10.96
N ILE A 178 4.10 -2.81 -12.28
CA ILE A 178 2.83 -2.41 -12.88
C ILE A 178 2.35 -3.56 -13.75
N LEU A 179 1.14 -4.04 -13.47
CA LEU A 179 0.53 -5.18 -14.14
C LEU A 179 -0.69 -4.68 -14.91
N ASP A 180 -0.84 -5.12 -16.14
CA ASP A 180 -2.11 -5.02 -16.87
C ASP A 180 -2.69 -3.59 -17.05
N SER A 181 -1.83 -2.61 -17.31
CA SER A 181 -2.29 -1.24 -17.53
C SER A 181 -3.00 -1.10 -18.88
N ASP A 182 -4.31 -1.33 -18.88
CA ASP A 182 -5.15 -1.31 -20.09
C ASP A 182 -5.25 0.05 -20.79
N ARG A 183 -4.92 1.12 -20.11
CA ARG A 183 -5.03 2.47 -20.67
C ARG A 183 -4.05 3.42 -20.00
N VAL A 184 -2.90 3.56 -20.57
CA VAL A 184 -2.08 4.76 -20.34
C VAL A 184 -2.74 5.90 -21.09
N SER A 185 -3.84 6.43 -20.56
CA SER A 185 -4.56 7.52 -21.20
C SER A 185 -3.93 8.85 -20.84
N ASN A 186 -3.84 9.72 -21.81
CA ASN A 186 -3.83 11.19 -21.87
C ASN A 186 -3.11 12.03 -20.78
N GLY A 187 -2.58 11.45 -19.69
CA GLY A 187 -1.82 12.17 -18.67
C GLY A 187 -0.31 12.08 -18.88
N GLY A 188 0.43 13.06 -18.41
CA GLY A 188 1.90 13.07 -18.42
C GLY A 188 2.46 12.18 -17.30
N ASN A 189 2.32 10.86 -17.41
CA ASN A 189 2.84 9.94 -16.43
C ASN A 189 4.36 9.77 -16.52
N GLU A 190 5.02 9.60 -15.38
CA GLU A 190 6.45 9.33 -15.30
C GLU A 190 6.71 7.91 -14.75
N TYR A 191 7.60 7.17 -15.42
CA TYR A 191 7.99 5.82 -15.01
C TYR A 191 9.51 5.73 -14.88
N LYS A 192 9.99 5.33 -13.71
CA LYS A 192 11.43 5.22 -13.45
C LYS A 192 11.76 3.96 -12.68
N ASN A 193 12.72 3.18 -13.19
CA ASN A 193 13.19 1.96 -12.54
C ASN A 193 12.09 0.92 -12.26
N CYS A 194 11.03 0.90 -13.08
CA CYS A 194 9.87 0.03 -12.91
C CYS A 194 9.99 -1.26 -13.72
N ILE A 195 9.20 -2.25 -13.33
CA ILE A 195 8.88 -3.43 -14.14
C ILE A 195 7.44 -3.28 -14.59
N ILE A 196 7.22 -3.19 -15.91
CA ILE A 196 5.90 -2.96 -16.49
C ILE A 196 5.54 -4.18 -17.34
N ILE A 197 4.46 -4.85 -16.98
CA ILE A 197 3.99 -6.09 -17.61
C ILE A 197 2.73 -5.77 -18.40
N ASP A 198 2.80 -5.95 -19.70
CA ASP A 198 1.73 -5.67 -20.65
C ASP A 198 1.41 -6.95 -21.42
N GLU A 199 0.63 -7.82 -20.80
CA GLU A 199 0.25 -9.11 -21.39
C GLU A 199 -0.64 -8.95 -22.62
N ARG A 200 -1.40 -7.86 -22.73
CA ARG A 200 -2.34 -7.60 -23.81
C ARG A 200 -1.75 -6.81 -24.98
N GLY A 201 -0.56 -6.24 -24.82
CA GLY A 201 0.06 -5.39 -25.82
C GLY A 201 -0.65 -4.05 -26.02
N SER A 202 -1.38 -3.59 -25.01
CA SER A 202 -2.23 -2.39 -25.04
C SER A 202 -1.59 -1.15 -24.41
N VAL A 203 -0.43 -1.29 -23.76
CA VAL A 203 0.28 -0.15 -23.18
C VAL A 203 0.68 0.83 -24.27
N CYS A 204 0.15 2.03 -24.16
CA CYS A 204 0.49 3.16 -25.02
C CYS A 204 1.03 4.30 -24.12
N PHE A 205 2.09 4.96 -24.55
CA PHE A 205 2.55 6.20 -23.93
C PHE A 205 1.96 7.39 -24.66
N SER A 206 1.44 8.35 -23.92
CA SER A 206 1.12 9.66 -24.50
C SER A 206 2.42 10.43 -24.78
N SER A 207 2.37 11.41 -25.67
CA SER A 207 3.52 12.28 -25.97
C SER A 207 4.01 13.09 -24.77
N SER A 208 3.21 13.17 -23.71
CA SER A 208 3.54 13.84 -22.45
C SER A 208 4.10 12.89 -21.38
N SER A 209 4.10 11.58 -21.63
CA SER A 209 4.67 10.59 -20.69
C SER A 209 6.17 10.49 -20.83
N SER A 210 6.85 10.18 -19.73
CA SER A 210 8.28 9.89 -19.69
C SER A 210 8.55 8.53 -19.06
N ALA A 211 9.55 7.82 -19.59
CA ALA A 211 9.94 6.52 -19.06
C ALA A 211 11.46 6.35 -19.12
N TYR A 212 12.06 6.06 -17.97
CA TYR A 212 13.49 5.94 -17.81
C TYR A 212 13.85 4.66 -17.09
N ASN A 213 14.69 3.87 -17.72
CA ASN A 213 15.33 2.71 -17.09
C ASN A 213 14.32 1.68 -16.56
N ASN A 214 13.29 1.38 -17.38
CA ASN A 214 12.25 0.42 -17.05
C ASN A 214 12.42 -0.87 -17.83
N LEU A 215 12.01 -1.98 -17.24
CA LEU A 215 11.84 -3.26 -17.94
C LEU A 215 10.38 -3.40 -18.38
N PHE A 216 10.16 -3.48 -19.68
CA PHE A 216 8.85 -3.76 -20.27
C PHE A 216 8.78 -5.22 -20.72
N ILE A 217 7.81 -5.95 -20.19
CA ILE A 217 7.47 -7.31 -20.62
C ILE A 217 6.22 -7.18 -21.50
N SER A 218 6.41 -7.00 -22.80
CA SER A 218 5.35 -6.66 -23.76
C SER A 218 5.63 -7.16 -25.15
N ASN A 219 4.59 -7.60 -25.86
CA ASN A 219 4.64 -7.92 -27.28
C ASN A 219 4.50 -6.70 -28.20
N ASN A 220 4.18 -5.52 -27.67
CA ASN A 220 4.09 -4.30 -28.44
C ASN A 220 5.49 -3.82 -28.84
N THR A 221 5.88 -4.05 -30.11
CA THR A 221 7.19 -3.67 -30.63
C THR A 221 7.37 -2.17 -30.80
N ASN A 222 6.26 -1.42 -30.87
CA ASN A 222 6.27 0.04 -31.06
C ASN A 222 6.30 0.80 -29.72
N LEU A 223 6.24 0.09 -28.61
CA LEU A 223 6.12 0.69 -27.27
C LEU A 223 7.16 1.78 -27.03
N LEU A 224 8.42 1.52 -27.37
CA LEU A 224 9.54 2.42 -27.08
C LEU A 224 9.69 3.56 -28.11
N GLN A 225 8.89 3.60 -29.18
CA GLN A 225 8.96 4.67 -30.18
C GLN A 225 8.50 6.03 -29.62
N TYR A 226 7.61 6.00 -28.65
CA TYR A 226 7.00 7.20 -28.05
C TYR A 226 7.75 7.67 -26.80
N VAL A 227 8.81 6.95 -26.39
CA VAL A 227 9.58 7.29 -25.20
C VAL A 227 10.97 7.75 -25.61
N PRO A 228 11.33 8.99 -25.42
CA PRO A 228 12.53 9.59 -26.02
C PRO A 228 13.87 9.10 -25.44
N ASN A 229 13.89 8.14 -24.52
CA ASN A 229 15.11 7.73 -23.84
C ASN A 229 15.38 6.23 -23.95
N ASN A 230 16.58 5.86 -24.41
CA ASN A 230 17.01 4.50 -24.72
C ASN A 230 17.48 3.66 -23.52
N THR A 231 17.24 4.09 -22.29
CA THR A 231 17.60 3.31 -21.10
C THR A 231 16.59 2.23 -20.75
N ASN A 232 15.45 2.19 -21.45
CA ASN A 232 14.41 1.18 -21.25
C ASN A 232 14.75 -0.13 -22.00
N LEU A 233 14.43 -1.25 -21.40
CA LEU A 233 14.56 -2.57 -21.99
C LEU A 233 13.18 -3.18 -22.23
N ARG A 234 12.94 -3.70 -23.44
CA ARG A 234 11.75 -4.48 -23.77
C ARG A 234 12.09 -5.92 -24.02
N VAL A 235 11.35 -6.84 -23.41
CA VAL A 235 11.37 -8.27 -23.68
C VAL A 235 9.97 -8.73 -24.07
N PRO A 236 9.84 -9.79 -24.91
CA PRO A 236 8.52 -10.31 -25.29
C PRO A 236 7.83 -10.98 -24.09
N THR A 237 6.50 -11.05 -24.11
CA THR A 237 5.74 -11.75 -23.06
C THR A 237 5.99 -13.27 -23.06
N SER A 238 6.53 -13.83 -24.14
CA SER A 238 6.97 -15.23 -24.23
C SER A 238 8.32 -15.51 -23.56
N ASP A 239 9.03 -14.49 -23.07
CA ASP A 239 10.29 -14.69 -22.37
C ASP A 239 10.07 -15.39 -21.02
N GLU A 240 10.43 -16.67 -20.96
CA GLU A 240 10.19 -17.51 -19.80
C GLU A 240 10.94 -17.06 -18.54
N ARG A 241 12.02 -16.28 -18.69
CA ARG A 241 12.76 -15.72 -17.55
C ARG A 241 11.90 -14.84 -16.66
N PHE A 242 10.84 -14.23 -17.22
CA PHE A 242 9.95 -13.31 -16.53
C PHE A 242 8.53 -13.83 -16.39
N ALA A 243 8.25 -15.08 -16.78
CA ALA A 243 6.91 -15.68 -16.74
C ALA A 243 6.29 -15.62 -15.32
N TYR A 244 7.09 -15.79 -14.29
CA TYR A 244 6.65 -15.78 -12.89
C TYR A 244 6.14 -14.41 -12.42
N LEU A 245 6.50 -13.31 -13.08
CA LEU A 245 6.05 -11.95 -12.73
C LEU A 245 4.63 -11.65 -13.23
N LYS A 246 4.13 -12.39 -14.24
CA LYS A 246 2.85 -12.10 -14.89
C LYS A 246 1.66 -12.33 -13.97
N GLY A 247 0.63 -11.54 -14.20
CA GLY A 247 -0.63 -11.60 -13.47
C GLY A 247 -0.53 -11.18 -12.00
N TYR A 248 -1.58 -10.56 -11.49
CA TYR A 248 -1.64 -10.17 -10.09
C TYR A 248 -1.91 -11.40 -9.21
N ASN A 249 -1.15 -11.51 -8.13
CA ASN A 249 -1.39 -12.50 -7.07
C ASN A 249 -0.88 -11.95 -5.73
N ASP A 250 -1.71 -12.02 -4.70
CA ASP A 250 -1.39 -11.52 -3.36
C ASP A 250 -0.17 -12.22 -2.73
N SER A 251 0.06 -13.49 -3.06
CA SER A 251 1.19 -14.26 -2.52
C SER A 251 2.50 -14.11 -3.30
N LYS A 252 2.51 -13.40 -4.44
CA LYS A 252 3.73 -13.13 -5.19
C LYS A 252 4.56 -12.05 -4.53
N ASP A 253 5.86 -12.28 -4.44
CA ASP A 253 6.78 -11.26 -3.96
C ASP A 253 7.23 -10.28 -5.06
N TYR A 254 7.05 -10.63 -6.34
CA TYR A 254 7.50 -9.86 -7.52
C TYR A 254 9.00 -9.52 -7.51
N LYS A 255 9.80 -10.29 -6.80
CA LYS A 255 11.24 -10.13 -6.73
C LYS A 255 11.92 -10.65 -7.99
N LEU A 256 12.89 -9.92 -8.51
CA LEU A 256 13.75 -10.44 -9.56
C LEU A 256 14.63 -11.60 -9.03
N THR A 257 14.72 -12.67 -9.79
CA THR A 257 15.65 -13.76 -9.50
C THR A 257 17.10 -13.28 -9.67
N ASP A 258 18.06 -13.95 -9.05
CA ASP A 258 19.48 -13.60 -9.17
C ASP A 258 19.95 -13.56 -10.63
N GLN A 259 19.40 -14.43 -11.49
CA GLN A 259 19.68 -14.45 -12.93
C GLN A 259 19.13 -13.23 -13.68
N ASN A 260 18.03 -12.65 -13.21
CA ASN A 260 17.31 -11.56 -13.88
C ASN A 260 17.64 -10.18 -13.31
N ARG A 261 18.24 -10.12 -12.13
CA ARG A 261 18.58 -8.86 -11.44
C ARG A 261 19.58 -8.00 -12.23
N ASP A 262 20.43 -8.64 -13.03
CA ASP A 262 21.48 -7.97 -13.80
C ASP A 262 21.06 -7.64 -15.23
N VAL A 263 19.84 -7.98 -15.66
CA VAL A 263 19.32 -7.70 -17.01
C VAL A 263 19.18 -6.19 -17.24
N LEU A 264 18.74 -5.46 -16.21
CA LEU A 264 18.69 -4.00 -16.21
C LEU A 264 18.93 -3.50 -14.78
N LYS A 265 19.92 -2.63 -14.62
CA LYS A 265 20.17 -1.97 -13.34
C LYS A 265 19.35 -0.69 -13.20
N ALA A 266 18.96 -0.36 -11.97
CA ALA A 266 18.35 0.92 -11.67
C ALA A 266 19.32 2.08 -11.89
N THR A 267 18.83 3.30 -11.99
CA THR A 267 19.63 4.50 -12.21
C THR A 267 20.64 4.80 -11.10
N ASP A 268 20.41 4.25 -9.91
CA ASP A 268 21.32 4.29 -8.76
C ASP A 268 22.29 3.10 -8.71
N GLY A 269 22.26 2.22 -9.74
CA GLY A 269 23.08 1.01 -9.82
C GLY A 269 22.49 -0.19 -9.08
N GLY A 270 21.38 -0.03 -8.37
CA GLY A 270 20.68 -1.08 -7.65
C GLY A 270 19.76 -1.94 -8.53
N GLU A 271 18.76 -2.54 -7.91
CA GLU A 271 17.73 -3.36 -8.56
C GLU A 271 16.58 -2.48 -9.05
N ILE A 272 15.99 -2.79 -10.21
CA ILE A 272 14.71 -2.21 -10.63
C ILE A 272 13.54 -2.94 -9.96
N GLY A 273 12.35 -2.33 -10.00
CA GLY A 273 11.16 -2.90 -9.35
C GLY A 273 11.15 -2.66 -7.85
N ILE A 274 10.21 -3.29 -7.14
CA ILE A 274 9.82 -2.92 -5.77
C ILE A 274 10.91 -3.11 -4.70
N TYR A 275 11.94 -3.89 -4.96
CA TYR A 275 13.05 -4.11 -4.01
C TYR A 275 14.26 -3.22 -4.26
N GLY A 276 14.22 -2.34 -5.26
CA GLY A 276 15.26 -1.36 -5.53
C GLY A 276 15.08 -0.03 -4.80
N GLY A 277 16.05 0.87 -4.99
CA GLY A 277 16.02 2.21 -4.42
C GLY A 277 16.29 2.27 -2.92
N SER A 278 16.07 3.45 -2.34
CA SER A 278 16.35 3.72 -0.92
C SER A 278 15.25 3.25 0.05
N LEU A 279 14.08 2.89 -0.48
CA LEU A 279 12.90 2.49 0.29
C LEU A 279 12.35 1.14 -0.19
N PRO A 280 13.14 0.06 -0.17
CA PRO A 280 12.74 -1.23 -0.72
C PRO A 280 11.43 -1.73 -0.10
N TYR A 281 10.65 -2.47 -0.89
CA TYR A 281 9.35 -2.98 -0.46
C TYR A 281 9.42 -3.77 0.84
N SER A 282 8.57 -3.41 1.76
CA SER A 282 8.34 -4.13 3.01
C SER A 282 6.86 -4.06 3.38
N ALA A 283 6.25 -5.22 3.64
CA ALA A 283 4.88 -5.33 4.12
C ALA A 283 4.75 -5.12 5.64
N ILE A 284 5.88 -5.09 6.35
CA ILE A 284 5.90 -4.95 7.81
C ILE A 284 5.57 -3.50 8.17
N PRO A 285 4.48 -3.22 8.92
CA PRO A 285 4.13 -1.87 9.31
C PRO A 285 5.19 -1.25 10.24
N THR A 286 5.21 0.08 10.36
CA THR A 286 6.17 0.79 11.22
C THR A 286 5.82 0.69 12.71
N ASN A 287 4.63 0.20 13.05
CA ASN A 287 4.25 -0.07 14.44
C ASN A 287 5.20 -1.06 15.10
N PRO A 288 5.45 -0.92 16.41
CA PRO A 288 6.16 -1.94 17.17
C PRO A 288 5.48 -3.30 17.03
N GLN A 289 6.28 -4.33 16.72
CA GLN A 289 5.80 -5.70 16.55
C GLN A 289 6.26 -6.56 17.74
N ILE A 290 5.33 -7.33 18.31
CA ILE A 290 5.69 -8.32 19.31
C ILE A 290 6.39 -9.47 18.58
N THR A 291 7.65 -9.71 18.91
CA THR A 291 8.48 -10.76 18.29
C THR A 291 8.57 -12.03 19.13
N LYS A 292 8.22 -11.93 20.42
CA LYS A 292 8.17 -13.05 21.35
C LYS A 292 7.11 -12.79 22.40
N PHE A 293 6.32 -13.82 22.69
CA PHE A 293 5.32 -13.77 23.75
C PHE A 293 5.21 -15.14 24.41
N ASN A 294 5.83 -15.30 25.57
CA ASN A 294 5.79 -16.51 26.36
C ASN A 294 5.14 -16.24 27.71
N VAL A 295 4.15 -17.03 28.05
CA VAL A 295 3.49 -17.01 29.37
C VAL A 295 3.68 -18.35 30.03
N ALA A 296 4.19 -18.35 31.24
CA ALA A 296 4.33 -19.57 32.00
C ALA A 296 2.96 -20.25 32.23
N SER A 297 2.90 -21.55 32.05
CA SER A 297 1.66 -22.34 32.24
C SER A 297 1.21 -22.46 33.71
N LYS A 298 2.07 -22.08 34.64
CA LYS A 298 1.82 -22.13 36.09
C LYS A 298 2.41 -20.90 36.77
N THR A 299 1.77 -20.46 37.84
CA THR A 299 2.31 -19.47 38.75
C THR A 299 3.48 -20.05 39.55
N THR A 300 4.42 -19.19 39.93
CA THR A 300 5.48 -19.49 40.91
C THR A 300 4.87 -19.73 42.31
N ALA A 301 5.68 -20.26 43.23
CA ALA A 301 5.22 -20.52 44.61
C ALA A 301 4.72 -19.27 45.35
N ASP A 302 5.18 -18.09 44.95
CA ASP A 302 4.75 -16.77 45.47
C ASP A 302 3.56 -16.19 44.69
N GLY A 303 2.90 -16.97 43.83
CA GLY A 303 1.68 -16.59 43.12
C GLY A 303 1.90 -15.69 41.87
N LYS A 304 3.14 -15.49 41.42
CA LYS A 304 3.45 -14.68 40.25
C LYS A 304 3.43 -15.51 38.97
N LEU A 305 2.93 -14.91 37.88
CA LEU A 305 3.00 -15.48 36.53
C LEU A 305 4.17 -14.87 35.78
N SER A 306 5.09 -15.71 35.29
CA SER A 306 6.18 -15.25 34.45
C SER A 306 5.68 -14.97 33.04
N VAL A 307 5.95 -13.77 32.53
CA VAL A 307 5.65 -13.35 31.15
C VAL A 307 6.95 -12.80 30.55
N ASP A 308 7.28 -13.29 29.35
CA ASP A 308 8.45 -12.88 28.58
C ASP A 308 7.98 -12.32 27.25
N ILE A 309 8.18 -11.00 27.02
CA ILE A 309 7.73 -10.27 25.84
C ILE A 309 8.92 -9.56 25.23
N GLU A 310 9.14 -9.79 23.93
CA GLU A 310 10.07 -8.99 23.12
C GLU A 310 9.28 -8.16 22.11
N VAL A 311 9.68 -6.91 21.90
CA VAL A 311 9.08 -5.99 20.95
C VAL A 311 10.18 -5.38 20.10
N LYS A 312 9.99 -5.35 18.77
CA LYS A 312 10.84 -4.61 17.83
C LYS A 312 10.06 -3.47 17.19
N SER A 313 10.71 -2.31 17.01
CA SER A 313 10.17 -1.28 16.14
C SER A 313 10.20 -1.77 14.69
N GLY A 314 9.18 -1.50 13.91
CA GLY A 314 9.24 -1.68 12.45
C GLY A 314 10.29 -0.72 11.86
N GLU A 315 11.07 -1.21 10.90
CA GLU A 315 12.01 -0.41 10.09
C GLU A 315 11.29 0.28 8.92
#